data_826ca51074d2584273378a79e7629312
#
_entry.id   826ca51074d2584273378a79e7629312
#
_cell.length_a   1.000
_cell.length_b   1.000
_cell.length_c   1.000
_cell.angle_alpha   90.00
_cell.angle_beta   90.00
_cell.angle_gamma   90.00
#
_symmetry.space_group_name_H-M   'P 1'
#
loop_
_entity.id
_entity.type
_entity.pdbx_description
1 polymer ?
#
loop_
_entity_poly.entity_id
_entity_poly.type
_entity_poly.pdbx_seq_one_letter_code
_entity_poly.pdbx_strand_id
1 'polypeptide(L)'
;KGIVIPTQKQIIKEGLALRSNCLKNTFMRSSRVSSNKRSFSPAGQSTQIIIGASPESDNQILHLSQALYQQFELKRVFFSAYIPVIEDHRLPELDTPVPLRREHRLYQADWLMRYYAFSPDELVSPEAPWLDLEIDPKLGWALAHLNQFPVEIMDAPLEILLRVPG
;
A
#
# COMPACT_ATOMS: atom_id res chain seq x y z
N LYS A 1 25.31 16.37 -17.16
CA LYS A 1 24.20 16.70 -16.23
C LYS A 1 23.62 15.38 -15.78
N GLY A 2 23.86 14.99 -14.51
CA GLY A 2 23.35 13.73 -13.98
C GLY A 2 21.82 13.74 -13.92
N ILE A 3 21.20 12.64 -14.32
CA ILE A 3 19.76 12.42 -14.15
C ILE A 3 19.54 12.17 -12.66
N VAL A 4 18.85 13.07 -11.99
CA VAL A 4 18.43 12.85 -10.59
C VAL A 4 17.18 11.99 -10.64
N ILE A 5 17.30 10.72 -10.23
CA ILE A 5 16.14 9.84 -10.06
C ILE A 5 15.48 10.22 -8.73
N PRO A 6 14.25 10.75 -8.72
CA PRO A 6 13.57 11.10 -7.49
C PRO A 6 13.25 9.85 -6.68
N THR A 7 13.35 9.92 -5.36
CA THR A 7 12.90 8.83 -4.48
C THR A 7 11.40 8.62 -4.61
N GLN A 8 10.92 7.41 -4.33
CA GLN A 8 9.48 7.11 -4.35
C GLN A 8 8.65 8.10 -3.51
N LYS A 9 9.18 8.49 -2.32
CA LYS A 9 8.54 9.53 -1.49
C LYS A 9 8.44 10.87 -2.21
N GLN A 10 9.43 11.24 -3.02
CA GLN A 10 9.39 12.47 -3.81
C GLN A 10 8.39 12.38 -4.95
N ILE A 11 8.37 11.26 -5.69
CA ILE A 11 7.40 11.03 -6.77
C ILE A 11 5.96 11.07 -6.24
N ILE A 12 5.70 10.38 -5.12
CA ILE A 12 4.39 10.38 -4.47
C ILE A 12 4.05 11.79 -3.98
N LYS A 13 4.98 12.48 -3.31
CA LYS A 13 4.79 13.83 -2.79
C LYS A 13 4.50 14.85 -3.89
N GLU A 14 5.21 14.78 -5.01
CA GLU A 14 4.98 15.62 -6.18
C GLU A 14 3.66 15.30 -6.87
N GLY A 15 3.31 14.03 -7.07
CA GLY A 15 2.02 13.60 -7.59
C GLY A 15 0.85 14.06 -6.71
N LEU A 16 0.99 13.97 -5.39
CA LEU A 16 0.01 14.45 -4.41
C LEU A 16 -0.09 15.98 -4.40
N ALA A 17 1.02 16.69 -4.51
CA ALA A 17 1.05 18.16 -4.60
C ALA A 17 0.37 18.65 -5.88
N LEU A 18 0.61 18.00 -7.01
CA LEU A 18 -0.07 18.29 -8.29
C LEU A 18 -1.58 18.08 -8.19
N ARG A 19 -2.02 16.99 -7.56
CA ARG A 19 -3.45 16.72 -7.33
C ARG A 19 -4.06 17.78 -6.39
N SER A 20 -3.40 18.09 -5.29
CA SER A 20 -3.87 19.12 -4.34
C SER A 20 -4.01 20.48 -5.00
N ASN A 21 -3.05 20.89 -5.82
CA ASN A 21 -3.09 22.15 -6.56
C ASN A 21 -4.18 22.13 -7.65
N CYS A 22 -4.37 21.01 -8.33
CA CYS A 22 -5.46 20.86 -9.29
C CYS A 22 -6.83 20.95 -8.62
N LEU A 23 -7.02 20.31 -7.47
CA LEU A 23 -8.27 20.38 -6.68
C LEU A 23 -8.52 21.78 -6.14
N LYS A 24 -7.48 22.49 -5.62
CA LYS A 24 -7.60 23.87 -5.15
C LYS A 24 -7.97 24.82 -6.28
N ASN A 25 -7.34 24.69 -7.44
CA ASN A 25 -7.66 25.52 -8.62
C ASN A 25 -9.05 25.23 -9.16
N THR A 26 -9.54 24.00 -9.06
CA THR A 26 -10.91 23.63 -9.44
C THR A 26 -11.92 24.20 -8.44
N PHE A 27 -11.61 24.18 -7.14
CA PHE A 27 -12.48 24.71 -6.09
C PHE A 27 -12.60 26.25 -6.13
N MET A 28 -11.47 26.95 -6.39
CA MET A 28 -11.48 28.43 -6.50
C MET A 28 -12.24 28.95 -7.73
N ARG A 29 -12.39 28.13 -8.78
CA ARG A 29 -13.12 28.48 -10.02
C ARG A 29 -14.62 28.23 -9.94
N SER A 30 -15.13 27.68 -8.84
CA SER A 30 -16.48 27.14 -8.71
C SER A 30 -17.50 28.09 -8.06
N SER A 31 -17.38 29.41 -8.22
CA SER A 31 -18.43 30.31 -7.76
C SER A 31 -19.51 30.69 -8.81
N ARG A 32 -19.46 30.15 -10.00
CA ARG A 32 -20.55 30.22 -10.99
C ARG A 32 -20.42 29.12 -12.02
N VAL A 33 -21.48 28.33 -12.19
CA VAL A 33 -21.89 27.52 -13.35
C VAL A 33 -22.10 26.03 -13.06
N SER A 34 -23.39 25.66 -13.21
CA SER A 34 -23.97 24.43 -13.81
C SER A 34 -23.34 23.06 -13.59
N SER A 35 -24.19 22.14 -13.30
CA SER A 35 -24.13 20.74 -12.87
C SER A 35 -23.39 19.73 -13.76
N ASN A 36 -22.32 20.10 -14.47
CA ASN A 36 -21.55 19.17 -15.29
C ASN A 36 -20.04 19.30 -15.01
N LYS A 37 -19.65 19.14 -13.72
CA LYS A 37 -18.22 19.08 -13.35
C LYS A 37 -17.63 17.78 -13.83
N ARG A 38 -16.93 17.79 -14.95
CA ARG A 38 -16.09 16.68 -15.36
C ARG A 38 -14.99 16.52 -14.32
N SER A 39 -14.96 15.37 -13.63
CA SER A 39 -13.85 15.00 -12.77
C SER A 39 -12.57 14.92 -13.60
N PHE A 40 -11.47 15.45 -13.09
CA PHE A 40 -10.15 15.36 -13.75
C PHE A 40 -9.77 13.91 -14.06
N SER A 41 -10.10 13.00 -13.16
CA SER A 41 -9.82 11.56 -13.28
C SER A 41 -11.07 10.75 -12.93
N PRO A 42 -12.07 10.66 -13.84
CA PRO A 42 -13.33 9.96 -13.53
C PRO A 42 -13.13 8.45 -13.31
N ALA A 43 -12.10 7.87 -13.92
CA ALA A 43 -11.74 6.47 -13.72
C ALA A 43 -11.01 6.22 -12.39
N GLY A 44 -10.58 7.25 -11.67
CA GLY A 44 -9.78 7.20 -10.46
C GLY A 44 -8.28 7.19 -10.73
N GLN A 45 -7.50 6.97 -9.68
CA GLN A 45 -6.03 6.96 -9.72
C GLN A 45 -5.49 5.66 -9.12
N SER A 46 -4.32 5.26 -9.61
CA SER A 46 -3.49 4.20 -9.02
C SER A 46 -2.03 4.64 -8.98
N THR A 47 -1.23 3.99 -8.20
CA THR A 47 0.22 4.20 -8.13
C THR A 47 0.95 2.87 -8.03
N GLN A 48 2.27 2.91 -8.21
CA GLN A 48 3.14 1.75 -8.07
C GLN A 48 4.27 2.06 -7.10
N ILE A 49 4.60 1.10 -6.24
CA ILE A 49 5.72 1.13 -5.31
C ILE A 49 6.71 0.04 -5.74
N ILE A 50 7.99 0.40 -5.87
CA ILE A 50 9.05 -0.54 -6.19
C ILE A 50 9.65 -1.06 -4.90
N ILE A 51 9.49 -2.37 -4.66
CA ILE A 51 9.89 -3.03 -3.42
C ILE A 51 11.36 -3.43 -3.48
N GLY A 52 12.14 -2.99 -2.48
CA GLY A 52 13.57 -3.32 -2.39
C GLY A 52 14.50 -2.36 -3.12
N ALA A 53 13.98 -1.33 -3.81
CA ALA A 53 14.81 -0.27 -4.38
C ALA A 53 15.33 0.72 -3.32
N SER A 54 14.66 0.81 -2.19
CA SER A 54 14.95 1.69 -1.06
C SER A 54 14.64 0.97 0.26
N PRO A 55 15.17 1.44 1.41
CA PRO A 55 15.17 0.69 2.68
C PRO A 55 13.85 0.74 3.45
N GLU A 56 12.74 1.09 2.82
CA GLU A 56 11.43 1.13 3.49
C GLU A 56 11.01 -0.24 4.00
N SER A 57 10.52 -0.27 5.25
CA SER A 57 9.92 -1.45 5.85
C SER A 57 8.51 -1.71 5.32
N ASP A 58 8.00 -2.94 5.49
CA ASP A 58 6.63 -3.28 5.11
C ASP A 58 5.61 -2.49 5.94
N ASN A 59 5.93 -2.21 7.20
CA ASN A 59 5.12 -1.32 8.05
C ASN A 59 4.94 0.06 7.42
N GLN A 60 6.03 0.68 6.95
CA GLN A 60 5.95 1.99 6.27
C GLN A 60 5.17 1.93 4.96
N ILE A 61 5.34 0.85 4.19
CA ILE A 61 4.65 0.66 2.91
C ILE A 61 3.15 0.48 3.12
N LEU A 62 2.73 -0.33 4.09
CA LEU A 62 1.31 -0.58 4.36
C LEU A 62 0.60 0.67 4.92
N HIS A 63 1.24 1.40 5.84
CA HIS A 63 0.70 2.67 6.32
C HIS A 63 0.59 3.73 5.22
N LEU A 64 1.60 3.81 4.34
CA LEU A 64 1.54 4.68 3.17
C LEU A 64 0.39 4.28 2.25
N SER A 65 0.22 2.99 1.98
CA SER A 65 -0.87 2.47 1.15
C SER A 65 -2.24 2.80 1.73
N GLN A 66 -2.42 2.62 3.05
CA GLN A 66 -3.64 2.99 3.75
C GLN A 66 -3.93 4.50 3.63
N ALA A 67 -2.93 5.35 3.84
CA ALA A 67 -3.08 6.79 3.69
C ALA A 67 -3.45 7.20 2.26
N LEU A 68 -2.89 6.53 1.25
CA LEU A 68 -3.21 6.75 -0.16
C LEU A 68 -4.67 6.38 -0.48
N TYR A 69 -5.18 5.29 0.08
CA TYR A 69 -6.59 4.91 -0.07
C TYR A 69 -7.52 5.87 0.65
N GLN A 70 -7.24 6.22 1.90
CA GLN A 70 -8.14 7.02 2.74
C GLN A 70 -8.13 8.52 2.39
N GLN A 71 -6.95 9.11 2.16
CA GLN A 71 -6.82 10.55 1.98
C GLN A 71 -6.90 10.98 0.51
N PHE A 72 -6.52 10.11 -0.41
CA PHE A 72 -6.43 10.42 -1.83
C PHE A 72 -7.35 9.58 -2.71
N GLU A 73 -8.16 8.71 -2.10
CA GLU A 73 -9.15 7.87 -2.80
C GLU A 73 -8.53 7.09 -3.97
N LEU A 74 -7.26 6.64 -3.83
CA LEU A 74 -6.65 5.80 -4.84
C LEU A 74 -7.42 4.49 -4.97
N LYS A 75 -7.56 4.01 -6.20
CA LYS A 75 -8.21 2.72 -6.46
C LYS A 75 -7.32 1.55 -6.12
N ARG A 76 -6.02 1.69 -6.39
CA ARG A 76 -5.05 0.62 -6.15
C ARG A 76 -3.63 1.15 -6.02
N VAL A 77 -2.89 0.55 -5.11
CA VAL A 77 -1.44 0.60 -5.03
C VAL A 77 -0.92 -0.72 -5.63
N PHE A 78 -0.04 -0.62 -6.62
CA PHE A 78 0.65 -1.77 -7.19
C PHE A 78 2.02 -1.89 -6.54
N PHE A 79 2.46 -3.11 -6.31
CA PHE A 79 3.80 -3.42 -5.83
C PHE A 79 4.57 -4.10 -6.96
N SER A 80 5.86 -3.82 -7.07
CA SER A 80 6.74 -4.48 -8.03
C SER A 80 8.11 -4.68 -7.39
N ALA A 81 8.60 -5.90 -7.38
CA ALA A 81 9.93 -6.19 -6.89
C ALA A 81 10.98 -5.46 -7.74
N TYR A 82 11.98 -4.87 -7.08
CA TYR A 82 13.10 -4.24 -7.76
C TYR A 82 13.97 -5.30 -8.44
N ILE A 83 14.25 -5.10 -9.72
CA ILE A 83 15.20 -5.92 -10.48
C ILE A 83 16.41 -5.05 -10.79
N PRO A 84 17.60 -5.39 -10.26
CA PRO A 84 18.82 -4.63 -10.55
C PRO A 84 19.19 -4.77 -12.03
N VAL A 85 19.32 -3.65 -12.74
CA VAL A 85 19.70 -3.60 -14.16
C VAL A 85 20.82 -2.61 -14.44
N ILE A 86 21.12 -1.71 -13.51
CA ILE A 86 22.11 -0.64 -13.64
C ILE A 86 22.89 -0.57 -12.33
N GLU A 87 24.22 -0.42 -12.43
CA GLU A 87 25.06 -0.13 -11.29
C GLU A 87 24.99 1.38 -10.95
N ASP A 88 24.45 1.70 -9.77
CA ASP A 88 24.38 3.07 -9.24
C ASP A 88 24.48 3.01 -7.72
N HIS A 89 25.34 3.82 -7.12
CA HIS A 89 25.61 3.88 -5.68
C HIS A 89 24.37 4.16 -4.80
N ARG A 90 23.26 4.58 -5.40
CA ARG A 90 21.97 4.86 -4.73
C ARG A 90 21.02 3.68 -4.78
N LEU A 91 21.33 2.66 -5.54
CA LEU A 91 20.50 1.46 -5.77
C LEU A 91 21.19 0.24 -5.19
N PRO A 92 20.43 -0.82 -4.90
CA PRO A 92 21.01 -2.11 -4.53
C PRO A 92 21.94 -2.66 -5.63
N GLU A 93 22.94 -3.42 -5.22
CA GLU A 93 23.93 -4.04 -6.12
C GLU A 93 23.26 -4.97 -7.13
N LEU A 94 23.93 -5.21 -8.27
CA LEU A 94 23.41 -6.03 -9.37
C LEU A 94 23.13 -7.49 -8.99
N ASP A 95 23.82 -8.02 -8.00
CA ASP A 95 23.67 -9.37 -7.49
C ASP A 95 22.61 -9.48 -6.37
N THR A 96 21.96 -8.38 -5.99
CA THR A 96 20.92 -8.38 -4.96
C THR A 96 19.74 -9.23 -5.41
N PRO A 97 19.31 -10.24 -4.62
CA PRO A 97 18.17 -11.08 -4.96
C PRO A 97 16.88 -10.29 -5.11
N VAL A 98 16.11 -10.59 -6.16
CA VAL A 98 14.83 -9.94 -6.41
C VAL A 98 13.80 -10.33 -5.33
N PRO A 99 13.20 -9.39 -4.58
CA PRO A 99 12.34 -9.68 -3.43
C PRO A 99 10.90 -10.09 -3.82
N LEU A 100 10.74 -11.10 -4.67
CA LEU A 100 9.43 -11.54 -5.18
C LEU A 100 8.48 -12.03 -4.07
N ARG A 101 9.00 -12.77 -3.07
CA ARG A 101 8.17 -13.24 -1.95
C ARG A 101 7.63 -12.07 -1.14
N ARG A 102 8.44 -11.02 -0.92
CA ARG A 102 8.03 -9.81 -0.23
C ARG A 102 6.95 -9.05 -1.00
N GLU A 103 7.09 -8.95 -2.32
CA GLU A 103 6.05 -8.39 -3.20
C GLU A 103 4.73 -9.14 -3.02
N HIS A 104 4.74 -10.48 -3.08
CA HIS A 104 3.54 -11.31 -2.90
C HIS A 104 2.90 -11.10 -1.52
N ARG A 105 3.69 -11.05 -0.44
CA ARG A 105 3.16 -10.82 0.91
C ARG A 105 2.52 -9.43 1.05
N LEU A 106 3.10 -8.41 0.43
CA LEU A 106 2.52 -7.07 0.40
C LEU A 106 1.20 -7.04 -0.37
N TYR A 107 1.07 -7.77 -1.48
CA TYR A 107 -0.21 -7.91 -2.17
C TYR A 107 -1.27 -8.62 -1.32
N GLN A 108 -0.90 -9.66 -0.57
CA GLN A 108 -1.81 -10.34 0.36
C GLN A 108 -2.24 -9.39 1.48
N ALA A 109 -1.32 -8.65 2.08
CA ALA A 109 -1.61 -7.66 3.12
C ALA A 109 -2.52 -6.53 2.60
N ASP A 110 -2.25 -5.98 1.40
CA ASP A 110 -3.09 -4.98 0.75
C ASP A 110 -4.52 -5.51 0.52
N TRP A 111 -4.66 -6.77 0.12
CA TRP A 111 -5.96 -7.41 -0.04
C TRP A 111 -6.72 -7.49 1.27
N LEU A 112 -6.06 -7.87 2.36
CA LEU A 112 -6.65 -7.93 3.70
C LEU A 112 -7.11 -6.54 4.18
N MET A 113 -6.31 -5.51 3.95
CA MET A 113 -6.67 -4.12 4.31
C MET A 113 -7.91 -3.62 3.54
N ARG A 114 -7.99 -3.92 2.25
CA ARG A 114 -9.06 -3.38 1.40
C ARG A 114 -10.38 -4.12 1.50
N TYR A 115 -10.35 -5.43 1.73
CA TYR A 115 -11.56 -6.28 1.64
C TYR A 115 -11.92 -6.98 2.94
N TYR A 116 -11.00 -7.10 3.88
CA TYR A 116 -11.20 -7.81 5.15
C TYR A 116 -11.12 -6.88 6.37
N ALA A 117 -11.03 -5.58 6.14
CA ALA A 117 -10.96 -4.55 7.17
C ALA A 117 -9.80 -4.74 8.17
N PHE A 118 -8.67 -5.28 7.73
CA PHE A 118 -7.45 -5.28 8.52
C PHE A 118 -6.82 -3.89 8.51
N SER A 119 -6.26 -3.47 9.65
CA SER A 119 -5.37 -2.32 9.71
C SER A 119 -3.91 -2.75 9.48
N PRO A 120 -3.02 -1.84 9.04
CA PRO A 120 -1.59 -2.12 8.99
C PRO A 120 -1.02 -2.59 10.32
N ASP A 121 -1.46 -2.01 11.44
CA ASP A 121 -0.99 -2.33 12.79
C ASP A 121 -1.37 -3.75 13.25
N GLU A 122 -2.39 -4.35 12.65
CA GLU A 122 -2.75 -5.76 12.89
C GLU A 122 -1.83 -6.73 12.15
N LEU A 123 -1.22 -6.31 11.05
CA LEU A 123 -0.39 -7.16 10.19
C LEU A 123 1.09 -7.03 10.48
N VAL A 124 1.54 -5.84 10.86
CA VAL A 124 2.93 -5.49 11.18
C VAL A 124 2.95 -4.45 12.29
N SER A 125 4.02 -4.43 13.09
CA SER A 125 4.20 -3.42 14.13
C SER A 125 5.53 -2.67 13.94
N PRO A 126 5.74 -1.55 14.65
CA PRO A 126 7.04 -0.87 14.63
C PRO A 126 8.19 -1.75 15.12
N GLU A 127 7.92 -2.68 16.06
CA GLU A 127 8.88 -3.62 16.63
C GLU A 127 9.17 -4.79 15.69
N ALA A 128 8.16 -5.21 14.89
CA ALA A 128 8.27 -6.25 13.89
C ALA A 128 7.79 -5.70 12.52
N PRO A 129 8.60 -4.85 11.86
CA PRO A 129 8.14 -4.05 10.73
C PRO A 129 8.12 -4.80 9.38
N TRP A 130 8.39 -6.09 9.39
CA TRP A 130 8.46 -6.94 8.20
C TRP A 130 7.40 -8.03 8.25
N LEU A 131 6.74 -8.26 7.10
CA LEU A 131 5.86 -9.41 6.92
C LEU A 131 6.70 -10.71 6.89
N ASP A 132 6.13 -11.77 7.44
CA ASP A 132 6.72 -13.10 7.32
C ASP A 132 6.71 -13.54 5.86
N LEU A 133 7.84 -14.05 5.37
CA LEU A 133 7.97 -14.49 3.98
C LEU A 133 7.45 -15.91 3.76
N GLU A 134 7.42 -16.75 4.80
CA GLU A 134 6.99 -18.15 4.71
C GLU A 134 5.49 -18.31 5.01
N ILE A 135 4.96 -17.50 5.93
CA ILE A 135 3.56 -17.55 6.37
C ILE A 135 2.77 -16.39 5.73
N ASP A 136 1.55 -16.64 5.27
CA ASP A 136 0.70 -15.56 4.78
C ASP A 136 0.25 -14.64 5.91
N PRO A 137 0.02 -13.34 5.64
CA PRO A 137 -0.28 -12.36 6.69
C PRO A 137 -1.52 -12.68 7.52
N LYS A 138 -2.55 -13.30 6.93
CA LYS A 138 -3.77 -13.68 7.64
C LYS A 138 -3.54 -14.83 8.62
N LEU A 139 -2.78 -15.84 8.19
CA LEU A 139 -2.37 -16.94 9.06
C LEU A 139 -1.45 -16.42 10.18
N GLY A 140 -0.50 -15.55 9.85
CA GLY A 140 0.37 -14.90 10.83
C GLY A 140 -0.42 -14.20 11.93
N TRP A 141 -1.42 -13.41 11.54
CA TRP A 141 -2.34 -12.77 12.47
C TRP A 141 -3.09 -13.78 13.34
N ALA A 142 -3.65 -14.85 12.75
CA ALA A 142 -4.39 -15.86 13.49
C ALA A 142 -3.51 -16.62 14.51
N LEU A 143 -2.27 -16.91 14.15
CA LEU A 143 -1.31 -17.55 15.07
C LEU A 143 -0.96 -16.65 16.28
N ALA A 144 -0.93 -15.35 16.08
CA ALA A 144 -0.76 -14.37 17.15
C ALA A 144 -2.01 -14.22 18.04
N HIS A 145 -3.20 -14.65 17.56
CA HIS A 145 -4.48 -14.49 18.23
C HIS A 145 -5.21 -15.83 18.47
N LEU A 146 -4.48 -16.87 18.83
CA LEU A 146 -5.02 -18.22 19.06
C LEU A 146 -6.16 -18.27 20.08
N ASN A 147 -6.21 -17.31 21.01
CA ASN A 147 -7.29 -17.18 21.98
C ASN A 147 -8.65 -16.83 21.37
N GLN A 148 -8.69 -16.41 20.11
CA GLN A 148 -9.92 -16.13 19.36
C GLN A 148 -10.45 -17.36 18.58
N PHE A 149 -9.73 -18.47 18.62
CA PHE A 149 -10.06 -19.70 17.90
C PHE A 149 -10.29 -20.87 18.85
N PRO A 150 -11.16 -21.83 18.50
CA PRO A 150 -11.96 -21.92 17.27
C PRO A 150 -13.13 -20.93 17.24
N VAL A 151 -13.59 -20.57 16.05
CA VAL A 151 -14.72 -19.67 15.81
C VAL A 151 -15.96 -20.49 15.48
N GLU A 152 -17.08 -20.26 16.21
CA GLU A 152 -18.38 -20.90 15.92
C GLU A 152 -19.06 -20.18 14.75
N ILE A 153 -19.21 -20.86 13.62
CA ILE A 153 -19.66 -20.27 12.35
C ILE A 153 -21.10 -19.73 12.44
N MET A 154 -21.97 -20.40 13.21
CA MET A 154 -23.39 -20.04 13.26
C MET A 154 -23.68 -18.76 14.05
N ASP A 155 -22.82 -18.43 15.02
CA ASP A 155 -23.04 -17.33 15.96
C ASP A 155 -22.03 -16.18 15.79
N ALA A 156 -20.91 -16.41 15.07
CA ALA A 156 -19.87 -15.41 14.93
C ALA A 156 -20.27 -14.27 13.98
N PRO A 157 -19.98 -13.01 14.34
CA PRO A 157 -20.17 -11.89 13.43
C PRO A 157 -19.22 -11.99 12.23
N LEU A 158 -19.64 -11.40 11.10
CA LEU A 158 -18.88 -11.44 9.85
C LEU A 158 -17.41 -10.98 10.03
N GLU A 159 -17.17 -9.96 10.85
CA GLU A 159 -15.85 -9.42 11.13
C GLU A 159 -14.90 -10.47 11.71
N ILE A 160 -15.41 -11.34 12.57
CA ILE A 160 -14.64 -12.45 13.15
C ILE A 160 -14.45 -13.57 12.12
N LEU A 161 -15.48 -13.89 11.34
CA LEU A 161 -15.37 -14.89 10.28
C LEU A 161 -14.33 -14.48 9.22
N LEU A 162 -14.25 -13.21 8.89
CA LEU A 162 -13.24 -12.67 7.97
C LEU A 162 -11.81 -12.80 8.49
N ARG A 163 -11.60 -13.04 9.79
CA ARG A 163 -10.29 -13.27 10.40
C ARG A 163 -9.83 -14.73 10.32
N VAL A 164 -10.73 -15.67 10.06
CA VAL A 164 -10.40 -17.11 9.97
C VAL A 164 -9.50 -17.34 8.75
N PRO A 165 -8.31 -17.97 8.91
CA PRO A 165 -7.42 -18.32 7.80
C PRO A 165 -8.07 -19.36 6.86
N GLY A 166 -7.74 -19.27 5.56
CA GLY A 166 -8.25 -20.21 4.56
C GLY A 166 -8.65 -19.55 3.27
#